data_a0f0958360bd52ea68218fee04e2be3b
#
_entry.id   a0f0958360bd52ea68218fee04e2be3b
#
_cell.length_a   1.000
_cell.length_b   1.000
_cell.length_c   1.000
_cell.angle_alpha   90.00
_cell.angle_beta   90.00
_cell.angle_gamma   90.00
#
_symmetry.space_group_name_H-M   'P 1'
#
loop_
_entity.id
_entity.type
_entity.pdbx_description
1 polymer ?
#
loop_
_entity_poly.entity_id
_entity_poly.type
_entity_poly.pdbx_seq_one_letter_code
_entity_poly.pdbx_strand_id
1 'polypeptide(L)'
;PRSAQRRSSAASDVYKRQVLIAPFDKSCVNDVEKAIRDSDLGVNPSNDGNVVRCVLPALTEERRKEYIKMAKTKAEEGRIAVRNVRRASNDVVKKQEKDKEISEDEMTRLEKELDQVTRKYVEQIDELLKSKESELLEI
;
A
#
# COMPACT_ATOMS: atom_id res chain seq x y z
N PRO A 1 -28.64 -19.91 28.30
CA PRO A 1 -27.17 -19.80 28.12
C PRO A 1 -26.71 -19.37 26.70
N ARG A 2 -27.61 -19.04 25.75
CA ARG A 2 -27.22 -18.58 24.40
C ARG A 2 -26.61 -17.15 24.37
N SER A 3 -26.77 -16.36 25.42
CA SER A 3 -26.25 -15.00 25.51
C SER A 3 -24.76 -14.91 25.88
N ALA A 4 -24.24 -15.88 26.60
CA ALA A 4 -22.82 -15.92 27.02
C ALA A 4 -21.87 -16.28 25.87
N GLN A 5 -22.31 -17.17 24.98
CA GLN A 5 -21.53 -17.61 23.82
C GLN A 5 -21.36 -16.51 22.74
N ARG A 6 -22.38 -15.63 22.59
CA ARG A 6 -22.30 -14.46 21.69
C ARG A 6 -21.33 -13.39 22.20
N ARG A 7 -21.23 -13.20 23.52
CA ARG A 7 -20.26 -12.24 24.10
C ARG A 7 -18.82 -12.70 23.95
N SER A 8 -18.58 -14.00 24.02
CA SER A 8 -17.24 -14.58 23.83
C SER A 8 -16.75 -14.44 22.38
N SER A 9 -17.61 -14.61 21.39
CA SER A 9 -17.23 -14.45 19.99
C SER A 9 -16.95 -12.99 19.64
N ALA A 10 -17.76 -12.04 20.10
CA ALA A 10 -17.57 -10.62 19.86
C ALA A 10 -16.27 -10.09 20.52
N ALA A 11 -15.96 -10.54 21.74
CA ALA A 11 -14.69 -10.19 22.38
C ALA A 11 -13.49 -10.79 21.66
N SER A 12 -13.58 -12.06 21.22
CA SER A 12 -12.54 -12.72 20.42
C SER A 12 -12.31 -12.01 19.08
N ASP A 13 -13.37 -11.52 18.44
CA ASP A 13 -13.27 -10.80 17.16
C ASP A 13 -12.66 -9.40 17.29
N VAL A 14 -12.84 -8.74 18.42
CA VAL A 14 -12.19 -7.46 18.74
C VAL A 14 -10.67 -7.65 18.91
N TYR A 15 -10.25 -8.71 19.60
CA TYR A 15 -8.82 -9.01 19.75
C TYR A 15 -8.13 -9.38 18.45
N LYS A 16 -8.83 -10.00 17.52
CA LYS A 16 -8.30 -10.34 16.18
C LYS A 16 -8.13 -9.14 15.25
N ARG A 17 -8.75 -8.00 15.56
CA ARG A 17 -8.69 -6.76 14.77
C ARG A 17 -7.86 -5.67 15.44
N GLN A 18 -6.85 -6.05 16.20
CA GLN A 18 -5.93 -5.12 16.82
C GLN A 18 -4.55 -5.23 16.19
N VAL A 19 -3.97 -4.10 15.86
CA VAL A 19 -2.57 -3.98 15.49
C VAL A 19 -1.83 -3.39 16.68
N LEU A 20 -0.78 -4.06 17.14
CA LEU A 20 0.12 -3.57 18.18
C LEU A 20 1.39 -3.06 17.53
N ILE A 21 1.73 -1.82 17.79
CA ILE A 21 2.93 -1.17 17.30
C ILE A 21 3.84 -0.92 18.49
N ALA A 22 4.97 -1.62 18.53
CA ALA A 22 5.99 -1.45 19.56
C ALA A 22 7.19 -0.69 18.97
N PRO A 23 7.31 0.63 19.18
CA PRO A 23 8.47 1.37 18.73
C PRO A 23 9.73 0.86 19.41
N PHE A 24 10.84 0.84 18.68
CA PHE A 24 12.14 0.48 19.24
C PHE A 24 12.58 1.48 20.33
N ASP A 25 12.32 2.78 20.08
CA ASP A 25 12.51 3.83 21.05
C ASP A 25 11.18 4.20 21.71
N LYS A 26 11.07 3.95 23.01
CA LYS A 26 9.86 4.22 23.79
C LYS A 26 9.51 5.72 23.87
N SER A 27 10.47 6.60 23.69
CA SER A 27 10.23 8.05 23.67
C SER A 27 9.35 8.48 22.48
N CYS A 28 9.35 7.70 21.38
CA CYS A 28 8.59 7.97 20.18
C CYS A 28 7.12 7.47 20.22
N VAL A 29 6.69 6.82 21.30
CA VAL A 29 5.33 6.22 21.38
C VAL A 29 4.23 7.26 21.14
N ASN A 30 4.36 8.44 21.74
CA ASN A 30 3.38 9.52 21.59
C ASN A 30 3.39 10.11 20.16
N ASP A 31 4.55 10.21 19.53
CA ASP A 31 4.67 10.70 18.15
C ASP A 31 4.07 9.71 17.16
N VAL A 32 4.29 8.41 17.38
CA VAL A 32 3.68 7.35 16.59
C VAL A 32 2.15 7.34 16.74
N GLU A 33 1.65 7.46 17.98
CA GLU A 33 0.21 7.56 18.22
C GLU A 33 -0.39 8.77 17.50
N LYS A 34 0.25 9.94 17.60
CA LYS A 34 -0.19 11.16 16.94
C LYS A 34 -0.18 11.01 15.42
N ALA A 35 0.89 10.48 14.84
CA ALA A 35 0.99 10.26 13.40
C ALA A 35 -0.12 9.33 12.86
N ILE A 36 -0.47 8.28 13.62
CA ILE A 36 -1.56 7.38 13.26
C ILE A 36 -2.92 8.07 13.39
N ARG A 37 -3.14 8.86 14.43
CA ARG A 37 -4.37 9.61 14.65
C ARG A 37 -4.60 10.66 13.56
N ASP A 38 -3.54 11.33 13.13
CA ASP A 38 -3.59 12.37 12.10
C ASP A 38 -3.63 11.78 10.67
N SER A 39 -3.50 10.45 10.54
CA SER A 39 -3.60 9.76 9.24
C SER A 39 -5.05 9.53 8.82
N ASP A 40 -5.29 9.47 7.50
CA ASP A 40 -6.61 9.18 6.91
C ASP A 40 -7.07 7.70 7.06
N LEU A 41 -6.39 6.92 7.92
CA LEU A 41 -6.72 5.51 8.11
C LEU A 41 -8.03 5.29 8.89
N GLY A 42 -8.56 6.32 9.54
CA GLY A 42 -9.79 6.22 10.34
C GLY A 42 -9.68 5.26 11.52
N VAL A 43 -8.47 5.10 12.06
CA VAL A 43 -8.16 4.23 13.19
C VAL A 43 -7.97 5.07 14.44
N ASN A 44 -8.53 4.64 15.57
CA ASN A 44 -8.31 5.27 16.87
C ASN A 44 -7.16 4.56 17.61
N PRO A 45 -5.95 5.13 17.59
CA PRO A 45 -4.85 4.59 18.36
C PRO A 45 -5.00 4.92 19.86
N SER A 46 -4.53 4.04 20.70
CA SER A 46 -4.33 4.26 22.13
C SER A 46 -2.97 3.75 22.54
N ASN A 47 -2.27 4.42 23.46
CA ASN A 47 -0.98 3.95 23.96
C ASN A 47 -1.04 3.64 25.45
N ASP A 48 -0.21 2.71 25.90
CA ASP A 48 0.01 2.35 27.31
C ASP A 48 1.42 2.77 27.80
N GLY A 49 2.10 3.64 27.07
CA GLY A 49 3.45 4.10 27.34
C GLY A 49 4.56 3.22 26.75
N ASN A 50 4.26 2.01 26.29
CA ASN A 50 5.22 1.08 25.69
C ASN A 50 4.84 0.68 24.25
N VAL A 51 3.54 0.54 23.99
CA VAL A 51 3.01 0.14 22.68
C VAL A 51 1.81 0.99 22.31
N VAL A 52 1.61 1.19 21.02
CA VAL A 52 0.41 1.80 20.46
C VAL A 52 -0.51 0.69 20.00
N ARG A 53 -1.75 0.70 20.47
CA ARG A 53 -2.81 -0.23 20.10
C ARG A 53 -3.74 0.45 19.12
N CYS A 54 -3.91 -0.14 17.97
CA CYS A 54 -4.84 0.33 16.95
C CYS A 54 -5.96 -0.69 16.80
N VAL A 55 -7.18 -0.32 17.18
CA VAL A 55 -8.36 -1.14 16.94
C VAL A 55 -8.88 -0.84 15.55
N LEU A 56 -8.85 -1.84 14.68
CA LEU A 56 -9.40 -1.71 13.33
C LEU A 56 -10.93 -1.80 13.42
N PRO A 57 -11.68 -0.81 12.90
CA PRO A 57 -13.14 -0.85 12.88
C PRO A 57 -13.63 -2.02 12.01
N ALA A 58 -14.85 -2.50 12.28
CA ALA A 58 -15.51 -3.46 11.41
C ALA A 58 -15.70 -2.84 10.02
N LEU A 59 -15.41 -3.62 8.97
CA LEU A 59 -15.63 -3.19 7.59
C LEU A 59 -17.13 -3.18 7.29
N THR A 60 -17.75 -2.00 7.35
CA THR A 60 -19.08 -1.77 6.80
C THR A 60 -19.02 -1.77 5.28
N GLU A 61 -20.16 -1.93 4.61
CA GLU A 61 -20.23 -1.91 3.14
C GLU A 61 -19.73 -0.57 2.57
N GLU A 62 -20.06 0.55 3.22
CA GLU A 62 -19.58 1.87 2.83
C GLU A 62 -18.06 1.97 2.97
N ARG A 63 -17.51 1.51 4.09
CA ARG A 63 -16.06 1.50 4.33
C ARG A 63 -15.32 0.63 3.31
N ARG A 64 -15.89 -0.51 2.91
CA ARG A 64 -15.30 -1.35 1.86
C ARG A 64 -15.20 -0.60 0.54
N LYS A 65 -16.25 0.12 0.14
CA LYS A 65 -16.27 0.95 -1.07
C LYS A 65 -15.22 2.07 -1.01
N GLU A 66 -15.08 2.71 0.14
CA GLU A 66 -14.04 3.74 0.35
C GLU A 66 -12.63 3.15 0.20
N TYR A 67 -12.34 2.02 0.82
CA TYR A 67 -11.04 1.37 0.72
C TYR A 67 -10.74 0.88 -0.71
N ILE A 68 -11.73 0.39 -1.44
CA ILE A 68 -11.57 0.04 -2.85
C ILE A 68 -11.20 1.29 -3.66
N LYS A 69 -11.85 2.42 -3.41
CA LYS A 69 -11.51 3.69 -4.07
C LYS A 69 -10.09 4.14 -3.73
N MET A 70 -9.68 4.05 -2.47
CA MET A 70 -8.31 4.35 -2.05
C MET A 70 -7.29 3.42 -2.73
N ALA A 71 -7.58 2.12 -2.80
CA ALA A 71 -6.71 1.14 -3.48
C ALA A 71 -6.53 1.48 -4.96
N LYS A 72 -7.61 1.85 -5.66
CA LYS A 72 -7.56 2.31 -7.07
C LYS A 72 -6.69 3.55 -7.24
N THR A 73 -6.84 4.52 -6.36
CA THR A 73 -6.02 5.73 -6.38
C THR A 73 -4.55 5.40 -6.18
N LYS A 74 -4.22 4.55 -5.21
CA LYS A 74 -2.84 4.11 -4.94
C LYS A 74 -2.24 3.31 -6.10
N ALA A 75 -3.03 2.46 -6.75
CA ALA A 75 -2.59 1.73 -7.94
C ALA A 75 -2.28 2.69 -9.09
N GLU A 76 -3.10 3.72 -9.32
CA GLU A 76 -2.83 4.71 -10.36
C GLU A 76 -1.59 5.55 -10.06
N GLU A 77 -1.41 5.99 -8.82
CA GLU A 77 -0.17 6.65 -8.38
C GLU A 77 1.06 5.77 -8.66
N GLY A 78 0.98 4.47 -8.38
CA GLY A 78 2.02 3.50 -8.67
C GLY A 78 2.31 3.38 -10.16
N ARG A 79 1.28 3.28 -11.01
CA ARG A 79 1.44 3.24 -12.47
C ARG A 79 2.09 4.50 -13.02
N ILE A 80 1.70 5.67 -12.51
CA ILE A 80 2.29 6.96 -12.89
C ILE A 80 3.77 6.99 -12.50
N ALA A 81 4.12 6.55 -11.30
CA ALA A 81 5.51 6.49 -10.84
C ALA A 81 6.37 5.58 -11.73
N VAL A 82 5.90 4.38 -12.06
CA VAL A 82 6.59 3.45 -12.98
C VAL A 82 6.79 4.07 -14.36
N ARG A 83 5.77 4.73 -14.91
CA ARG A 83 5.88 5.42 -16.21
C ARG A 83 6.86 6.59 -16.18
N ASN A 84 6.92 7.33 -15.06
CA ASN A 84 7.88 8.43 -14.90
C ASN A 84 9.33 7.92 -14.85
N VAL A 85 9.58 6.82 -14.12
CA VAL A 85 10.90 6.17 -14.11
C VAL A 85 11.28 5.72 -15.53
N ARG A 86 10.36 5.09 -16.28
CA ARG A 86 10.62 4.69 -17.67
C ARG A 86 11.03 5.90 -18.54
N ARG A 87 10.29 7.02 -18.42
CA ARG A 87 10.60 8.24 -19.20
C ARG A 87 11.99 8.75 -18.88
N ALA A 88 12.31 8.87 -17.58
CA ALA A 88 13.64 9.32 -17.16
C ALA A 88 14.75 8.37 -17.64
N SER A 89 14.54 7.06 -17.61
CA SER A 89 15.50 6.08 -18.12
C SER A 89 15.68 6.17 -19.64
N ASN A 90 14.60 6.36 -20.39
CA ASN A 90 14.67 6.56 -21.84
C ASN A 90 15.46 7.83 -22.20
N ASP A 91 15.28 8.91 -21.42
CA ASP A 91 16.04 10.16 -21.66
C ASP A 91 17.54 9.95 -21.43
N VAL A 92 17.93 9.14 -20.44
CA VAL A 92 19.34 8.76 -20.20
C VAL A 92 19.88 7.95 -21.37
N VAL A 93 19.15 6.93 -21.83
CA VAL A 93 19.57 6.06 -22.96
C VAL A 93 19.76 6.89 -24.24
N LYS A 94 18.83 7.80 -24.54
CA LYS A 94 18.93 8.70 -25.71
C LYS A 94 20.12 9.66 -25.60
N LYS A 95 20.41 10.14 -24.39
CA LYS A 95 21.60 10.96 -24.16
C LYS A 95 22.89 10.20 -24.41
N GLN A 96 22.99 8.97 -23.92
CA GLN A 96 24.17 8.11 -24.14
C GLN A 96 24.41 7.82 -25.63
N GLU A 97 23.35 7.60 -26.39
CA GLU A 97 23.48 7.45 -27.86
C GLU A 97 23.96 8.74 -28.52
N LYS A 98 23.37 9.90 -28.16
CA LYS A 98 23.78 11.20 -28.68
C LYS A 98 25.22 11.54 -28.34
N ASP A 99 25.70 11.16 -27.15
CA ASP A 99 27.08 11.34 -26.71
C ASP A 99 28.01 10.26 -27.30
N LYS A 100 27.48 9.35 -28.14
CA LYS A 100 28.18 8.23 -28.79
C LYS A 100 28.79 7.22 -27.80
N GLU A 101 28.24 7.11 -26.62
CA GLU A 101 28.63 6.10 -25.62
C GLU A 101 28.05 4.73 -25.98
N ILE A 102 26.89 4.68 -26.61
CA ILE A 102 26.23 3.48 -27.11
C ILE A 102 25.83 3.66 -28.59
N SER A 103 25.66 2.53 -29.29
CA SER A 103 25.17 2.52 -30.67
C SER A 103 23.65 2.70 -30.75
N GLU A 104 23.12 3.09 -31.92
CA GLU A 104 21.69 3.19 -32.20
C GLU A 104 20.98 1.83 -32.01
N ASP A 105 21.60 0.73 -32.41
CA ASP A 105 21.08 -0.63 -32.20
C ASP A 105 20.98 -0.96 -30.72
N GLU A 106 21.95 -0.55 -29.94
CA GLU A 106 22.00 -0.75 -28.49
C GLU A 106 20.94 0.10 -27.80
N MET A 107 20.76 1.35 -28.22
CA MET A 107 19.67 2.22 -27.75
C MET A 107 18.30 1.55 -28.00
N THR A 108 18.05 1.08 -29.22
CA THR A 108 16.78 0.44 -29.59
C THR A 108 16.51 -0.81 -28.74
N ARG A 109 17.56 -1.60 -28.46
CA ARG A 109 17.44 -2.76 -27.57
C ARG A 109 17.07 -2.37 -26.14
N LEU A 110 17.75 -1.36 -25.58
CA LEU A 110 17.51 -0.87 -24.22
C LEU A 110 16.11 -0.27 -24.08
N GLU A 111 15.64 0.50 -25.07
CA GLU A 111 14.26 1.04 -25.07
C GLU A 111 13.23 -0.09 -25.03
N LYS A 112 13.46 -1.17 -25.81
CA LYS A 112 12.58 -2.35 -25.81
C LYS A 112 12.59 -3.09 -24.46
N GLU A 113 13.75 -3.24 -23.85
CA GLU A 113 13.89 -3.84 -22.53
C GLU A 113 13.18 -3.00 -21.45
N LEU A 114 13.33 -1.66 -21.48
CA LEU A 114 12.62 -0.73 -20.58
C LEU A 114 11.10 -0.83 -20.73
N ASP A 115 10.61 -0.98 -21.95
CA ASP A 115 9.17 -1.16 -22.20
C ASP A 115 8.67 -2.52 -21.65
N GLN A 116 9.44 -3.59 -21.80
CA GLN A 116 9.08 -4.92 -21.26
C GLN A 116 9.03 -4.89 -19.73
N VAL A 117 10.06 -4.31 -19.09
CA VAL A 117 10.11 -4.18 -17.63
C VAL A 117 8.95 -3.32 -17.12
N THR A 118 8.67 -2.20 -17.80
CA THR A 118 7.55 -1.32 -17.46
C THR A 118 6.22 -2.05 -17.51
N ARG A 119 5.94 -2.80 -18.57
CA ARG A 119 4.72 -3.60 -18.71
C ARG A 119 4.58 -4.59 -17.57
N LYS A 120 5.65 -5.33 -17.28
CA LYS A 120 5.67 -6.31 -16.19
C LYS A 120 5.26 -5.69 -14.84
N TYR A 121 5.81 -4.53 -14.48
CA TYR A 121 5.48 -3.88 -13.22
C TYR A 121 4.09 -3.25 -13.20
N VAL A 122 3.61 -2.72 -14.31
CA VAL A 122 2.23 -2.25 -14.44
C VAL A 122 1.24 -3.41 -14.28
N GLU A 123 1.48 -4.55 -14.92
CA GLU A 123 0.67 -5.76 -14.77
C GLU A 123 0.66 -6.26 -13.32
N GLN A 124 1.80 -6.25 -12.63
CA GLN A 124 1.86 -6.59 -11.20
C GLN A 124 1.02 -5.65 -10.32
N ILE A 125 1.02 -4.35 -10.62
CA ILE A 125 0.16 -3.38 -9.91
C ILE A 125 -1.31 -3.72 -10.13
N ASP A 126 -1.70 -4.05 -11.37
CA ASP A 126 -3.09 -4.40 -11.70
C ASP A 126 -3.53 -5.70 -11.03
N GLU A 127 -2.67 -6.71 -10.98
CA GLU A 127 -2.92 -7.97 -10.26
C GLU A 127 -3.08 -7.74 -8.75
N LEU A 128 -2.19 -6.94 -8.14
CA LEU A 128 -2.29 -6.58 -6.73
C LEU A 128 -3.57 -5.82 -6.42
N LEU A 129 -3.98 -4.88 -7.29
CA LEU A 129 -5.23 -4.16 -7.14
C LEU A 129 -6.42 -5.12 -7.19
N LYS A 130 -6.46 -6.02 -8.19
CA LYS A 130 -7.53 -7.01 -8.34
C LYS A 130 -7.62 -7.94 -7.13
N SER A 131 -6.48 -8.41 -6.63
CA SER A 131 -6.43 -9.24 -5.42
C SER A 131 -6.97 -8.48 -4.21
N LYS A 132 -6.57 -7.22 -4.05
CA LYS A 132 -7.01 -6.38 -2.93
C LYS A 132 -8.50 -6.04 -3.01
N GLU A 133 -9.04 -5.82 -4.20
CA GLU A 133 -10.48 -5.62 -4.39
C GLU A 133 -11.26 -6.88 -3.99
N SER A 134 -10.78 -8.07 -4.38
CA SER A 134 -11.39 -9.34 -3.98
C SER A 134 -11.39 -9.53 -2.47
N GLU A 135 -10.24 -9.32 -1.82
CA GLU A 135 -10.11 -9.41 -0.36
C GLU A 135 -11.06 -8.44 0.38
N LEU A 136 -11.23 -7.22 -0.14
CA LEU A 136 -12.12 -6.22 0.45
C LEU A 136 -13.61 -6.55 0.26
N LEU A 137 -13.94 -7.36 -0.74
CA LEU A 137 -15.31 -7.81 -1.01
C LEU A 137 -15.66 -9.12 -0.30
N GLU A 138 -14.67 -9.90 0.12
CA GLU A 138 -14.90 -11.11 0.92
C GLU A 138 -15.48 -10.75 2.30
N ILE A 139 -16.53 -11.48 2.69
CA ILE A 139 -17.27 -11.27 3.94
C ILE A 139 -16.77 -12.25 5.02
#